data_813a0cc91de3c3070f26b38cc0234972
#
_entry.id   813a0cc91de3c3070f26b38cc0234972
#
_cell.length_a   1.000
_cell.length_b   1.000
_cell.length_c   1.000
_cell.angle_alpha   90.00
_cell.angle_beta   90.00
_cell.angle_gamma   90.00
#
_symmetry.space_group_name_H-M   'P 1'
#
loop_
_entity.id
_entity.type
_entity.pdbx_description
1 polymer ?
#
loop_
_entity_poly.entity_id
_entity_poly.type
_entity_poly.pdbx_seq_one_letter_code
_entity_poly.pdbx_strand_id
1 'polypeptide(L)'
;MNLFEIRQRLKELGIAQTDCKIACREFLPKLLHDHRIAITLTLKTSWYSMNGKQKVTFHLHDANIDAIWARFVHKLNKSIWKNAYRSKRDRLSTIAVLEDAHGTQRKHLHGALGHFPNDFDLRTLPGLVKRAAQECYEIDVQHREDICDRGWFEYITMHVDRRNTDNVIWG
;
A
#
# COMPACT_ATOMS: atom_id res chain seq x y z
N MET A 1 -4.49 13.47 -1.10
CA MET A 1 -4.49 13.97 0.30
C MET A 1 -3.32 13.30 0.99
N ASN A 2 -2.43 14.06 1.61
CA ASN A 2 -1.26 13.50 2.29
C ASN A 2 -1.53 13.33 3.79
N LEU A 3 -0.63 12.62 4.50
CA LEU A 3 -0.77 12.32 5.93
C LEU A 3 -0.91 13.59 6.80
N PHE A 4 -0.25 14.66 6.40
CA PHE A 4 -0.32 15.96 7.08
C PHE A 4 -1.71 16.58 6.94
N GLU A 5 -2.30 16.55 5.75
CA GLU A 5 -3.67 17.05 5.50
C GLU A 5 -4.71 16.26 6.29
N ILE A 6 -4.53 14.95 6.43
CA ILE A 6 -5.40 14.10 7.24
C ILE A 6 -5.27 14.43 8.72
N ARG A 7 -4.04 14.55 9.23
CA ARG A 7 -3.80 14.95 10.63
C ARG A 7 -4.37 16.32 10.95
N GLN A 8 -4.24 17.27 10.04
CA GLN A 8 -4.86 18.60 10.16
C GLN A 8 -6.38 18.49 10.24
N ARG A 9 -6.97 17.71 9.36
CA ARG A 9 -8.43 17.56 9.30
C ARG A 9 -9.01 16.79 10.50
N LEU A 10 -8.28 15.79 11.00
CA LEU A 10 -8.63 15.11 12.26
C LEU A 10 -8.55 16.07 13.45
N LYS A 11 -7.53 16.94 13.49
CA LYS A 11 -7.38 17.97 14.51
C LYS A 11 -8.48 19.03 14.43
N GLU A 12 -8.86 19.46 13.23
CA GLU A 12 -9.96 20.40 12.98
C GLU A 12 -11.33 19.82 13.42
N LEU A 13 -11.49 18.50 13.30
CA LEU A 13 -12.67 17.77 13.75
C LEU A 13 -12.66 17.46 15.26
N GLY A 14 -11.63 17.90 16.00
CA GLY A 14 -11.50 17.65 17.44
C GLY A 14 -11.27 16.18 17.79
N ILE A 15 -10.85 15.35 16.84
CA ILE A 15 -10.61 13.93 17.06
C ILE A 15 -9.26 13.78 17.72
N ALA A 16 -9.23 13.30 18.96
CA ALA A 16 -8.01 13.03 19.70
C ALA A 16 -7.18 11.93 18.98
N GLN A 17 -5.84 11.96 19.14
CA GLN A 17 -4.95 10.93 18.56
C GLN A 17 -5.34 9.49 18.97
N THR A 18 -5.98 9.32 20.13
CA THR A 18 -6.52 8.05 20.61
C THR A 18 -7.62 7.47 19.71
N ASP A 19 -8.22 8.28 18.85
CA ASP A 19 -9.35 7.93 17.99
C ASP A 19 -8.95 7.74 16.52
N CYS A 20 -7.65 7.70 16.19
CA CYS A 20 -7.16 7.52 14.82
C CYS A 20 -7.77 6.29 14.14
N LYS A 21 -7.90 5.19 14.87
CA LYS A 21 -8.51 3.96 14.36
C LYS A 21 -9.99 4.15 14.01
N ILE A 22 -10.73 4.87 14.84
CA ILE A 22 -12.14 5.18 14.61
C ILE A 22 -12.27 6.09 13.39
N ALA A 23 -11.45 7.15 13.34
CA ALA A 23 -11.41 8.05 12.20
C ALA A 23 -11.07 7.34 10.87
N CYS A 24 -10.10 6.43 10.87
CA CYS A 24 -9.80 5.60 9.70
C CYS A 24 -10.98 4.73 9.30
N ARG A 25 -11.66 4.09 10.25
CA ARG A 25 -12.84 3.27 9.99
C ARG A 25 -14.00 4.06 9.36
N GLU A 26 -14.15 5.31 9.72
CA GLU A 26 -15.18 6.18 9.15
C GLU A 26 -14.80 6.77 7.80
N PHE A 27 -13.51 7.02 7.61
CA PHE A 27 -12.98 7.69 6.42
C PHE A 27 -12.71 6.71 5.26
N LEU A 28 -12.06 5.57 5.52
CA LEU A 28 -11.65 4.65 4.46
C LEU A 28 -12.80 4.12 3.61
N PRO A 29 -13.98 3.76 4.17
CA PRO A 29 -15.10 3.34 3.34
C PRO A 29 -15.62 4.41 2.37
N LYS A 30 -15.36 5.70 2.64
CA LYS A 30 -15.72 6.79 1.72
C LYS A 30 -14.87 6.81 0.45
N LEU A 31 -13.73 6.13 0.48
CA LEU A 31 -12.81 5.98 -0.67
C LEU A 31 -13.23 4.83 -1.61
N LEU A 32 -14.27 4.07 -1.29
CA LEU A 32 -14.74 2.94 -2.11
C LEU A 32 -15.04 3.30 -3.55
N HIS A 33 -15.49 4.53 -3.82
CA HIS A 33 -15.77 4.97 -5.19
C HIS A 33 -14.51 4.92 -6.08
N ASP A 34 -13.34 5.20 -5.48
CA ASP A 34 -12.08 5.35 -6.21
C ASP A 34 -11.22 4.09 -6.13
N HIS A 35 -11.44 3.23 -5.12
CA HIS A 35 -10.63 2.05 -4.86
C HIS A 35 -11.43 0.78 -5.10
N ARG A 36 -11.08 0.05 -6.16
CA ARG A 36 -11.83 -1.14 -6.61
C ARG A 36 -11.11 -2.46 -6.32
N ILE A 37 -9.81 -2.42 -6.14
CA ILE A 37 -8.98 -3.61 -6.01
C ILE A 37 -8.28 -3.62 -4.66
N ALA A 38 -8.55 -4.66 -3.89
CA ALA A 38 -7.81 -5.01 -2.69
C ALA A 38 -6.53 -5.76 -3.08
N ILE A 39 -5.44 -5.48 -2.36
CA ILE A 39 -4.17 -6.15 -2.58
C ILE A 39 -3.49 -6.47 -1.26
N THR A 40 -2.88 -7.65 -1.16
CA THR A 40 -2.00 -8.01 -0.06
C THR A 40 -0.62 -8.36 -0.59
N LEU A 41 0.41 -7.69 -0.08
CA LEU A 41 1.80 -7.98 -0.38
C LEU A 41 2.48 -8.53 0.86
N THR A 42 3.05 -9.71 0.75
CA THR A 42 3.90 -10.28 1.80
C THR A 42 5.32 -9.72 1.68
N LEU A 43 5.87 -9.22 2.78
CA LEU A 43 7.22 -8.69 2.81
C LEU A 43 8.22 -9.76 3.27
N LYS A 44 9.41 -9.77 2.68
CA LYS A 44 10.53 -10.60 3.13
C LYS A 44 11.15 -9.97 4.38
N THR A 45 11.51 -10.78 5.33
CA THR A 45 12.25 -10.33 6.52
C THR A 45 13.69 -9.95 6.18
N SER A 46 14.25 -10.58 5.14
CA SER A 46 15.58 -10.28 4.63
C SER A 46 15.73 -10.68 3.17
N TRP A 47 16.66 -10.05 2.48
CA TRP A 47 17.06 -10.38 1.11
C TRP A 47 18.56 -10.15 0.94
N TYR A 48 19.13 -10.61 -0.15
CA TYR A 48 20.54 -10.37 -0.45
C TYR A 48 20.74 -9.75 -1.83
N SER A 49 21.82 -9.01 -1.96
CA SER A 49 22.34 -8.51 -3.23
C SER A 49 23.82 -8.88 -3.36
N MET A 50 24.29 -8.98 -4.59
CA MET A 50 25.71 -9.19 -4.89
C MET A 50 26.39 -7.84 -5.13
N ASN A 51 27.43 -7.57 -4.35
CA ASN A 51 28.33 -6.45 -4.60
C ASN A 51 29.66 -7.01 -5.11
N GLY A 52 29.81 -7.12 -6.43
CA GLY A 52 30.89 -7.89 -7.04
C GLY A 52 30.79 -9.37 -6.65
N LYS A 53 31.82 -9.91 -5.98
CA LYS A 53 31.85 -11.30 -5.49
C LYS A 53 31.28 -11.46 -4.06
N GLN A 54 30.97 -10.35 -3.40
CA GLN A 54 30.50 -10.36 -2.00
C GLN A 54 28.98 -10.36 -1.92
N LYS A 55 28.42 -11.30 -1.15
CA LYS A 55 27.00 -11.35 -0.80
C LYS A 55 26.73 -10.41 0.36
N VAL A 56 25.89 -9.42 0.15
CA VAL A 56 25.43 -8.49 1.20
C VAL A 56 23.98 -8.82 1.55
N THR A 57 23.71 -9.07 2.82
CA THR A 57 22.36 -9.35 3.33
C THR A 57 21.76 -8.06 3.87
N PHE A 58 20.52 -7.79 3.48
CA PHE A 58 19.70 -6.67 3.95
C PHE A 58 18.56 -7.22 4.80
N HIS A 59 18.14 -6.45 5.78
CA HIS A 59 16.99 -6.78 6.63
C HIS A 59 15.90 -5.72 6.45
N LEU A 60 14.65 -6.15 6.59
CA LEU A 60 13.51 -5.24 6.54
C LEU A 60 13.52 -4.35 7.77
N HIS A 61 13.47 -3.04 7.55
CA HIS A 61 13.30 -2.01 8.58
C HIS A 61 11.98 -1.27 8.33
N ASP A 62 11.24 -0.98 9.39
CA ASP A 62 9.94 -0.31 9.30
C ASP A 62 10.03 1.06 8.61
N ALA A 63 11.13 1.79 8.84
CA ALA A 63 11.41 3.05 8.15
C ALA A 63 11.46 2.96 6.61
N ASN A 64 11.58 1.76 6.03
CA ASN A 64 11.68 1.55 4.59
C ASN A 64 10.35 1.13 3.94
N ILE A 65 9.31 0.87 4.72
CA ILE A 65 8.06 0.27 4.22
C ILE A 65 7.34 1.21 3.26
N ASP A 66 7.27 2.49 3.58
CA ASP A 66 6.71 3.52 2.69
C ASP A 66 7.42 3.55 1.34
N ALA A 67 8.76 3.46 1.36
CA ALA A 67 9.55 3.44 0.14
C ALA A 67 9.34 2.15 -0.68
N ILE A 68 9.11 1.02 -0.03
CA ILE A 68 8.78 -0.26 -0.70
C ILE A 68 7.43 -0.12 -1.40
N TRP A 69 6.39 0.36 -0.69
CA TRP A 69 5.09 0.60 -1.28
C TRP A 69 5.15 1.58 -2.44
N ALA A 70 5.83 2.72 -2.26
CA ALA A 70 5.99 3.74 -3.29
C ALA A 70 6.68 3.18 -4.55
N ARG A 71 7.73 2.35 -4.41
CA ARG A 71 8.39 1.68 -5.56
C ARG A 71 7.46 0.73 -6.27
N PHE A 72 6.73 -0.10 -5.53
CA PHE A 72 5.75 -1.02 -6.10
C PHE A 72 4.67 -0.28 -6.90
N VAL A 73 4.06 0.74 -6.30
CA VAL A 73 3.04 1.59 -6.94
C VAL A 73 3.62 2.32 -8.17
N HIS A 74 4.86 2.81 -8.08
CA HIS A 74 5.55 3.42 -9.23
C HIS A 74 5.65 2.44 -10.42
N LYS A 75 6.02 1.17 -10.17
CA LYS A 75 6.10 0.14 -11.22
C LYS A 75 4.73 -0.16 -11.84
N LEU A 76 3.68 -0.26 -11.02
CA LEU A 76 2.32 -0.43 -11.50
C LEU A 76 1.88 0.77 -12.36
N ASN A 77 2.08 1.99 -11.89
CA ASN A 77 1.74 3.20 -12.63
C ASN A 77 2.41 3.24 -14.01
N LYS A 78 3.71 2.90 -14.07
CA LYS A 78 4.42 2.82 -15.37
C LYS A 78 3.77 1.84 -16.33
N SER A 79 3.26 0.73 -15.81
CA SER A 79 2.65 -0.32 -16.64
C SER A 79 1.22 0.00 -17.04
N ILE A 80 0.44 0.63 -16.15
CA ILE A 80 -0.98 0.92 -16.34
C ILE A 80 -1.17 2.23 -17.09
N TRP A 81 -0.60 3.32 -16.58
CA TRP A 81 -0.79 4.67 -17.12
C TRP A 81 0.21 5.08 -18.21
N LYS A 82 1.29 4.30 -18.42
CA LYS A 82 2.27 4.48 -19.51
C LYS A 82 2.72 5.95 -19.65
N ASN A 83 2.35 6.55 -20.79
CA ASN A 83 2.74 7.94 -21.10
C ASN A 83 2.01 8.98 -20.24
N ALA A 84 0.77 8.73 -19.83
CA ALA A 84 0.03 9.62 -18.94
C ALA A 84 0.73 9.76 -17.59
N TYR A 85 1.25 8.65 -17.05
CA TYR A 85 2.07 8.68 -15.84
C TYR A 85 3.39 9.45 -16.03
N ARG A 86 4.08 9.23 -17.15
CA ARG A 86 5.34 9.94 -17.46
C ARG A 86 5.14 11.45 -17.54
N SER A 87 4.00 11.90 -18.08
CA SER A 87 3.63 13.32 -18.15
C SER A 87 3.05 13.87 -16.84
N LYS A 88 3.00 13.07 -15.78
CA LYS A 88 2.42 13.41 -14.47
C LYS A 88 0.95 13.82 -14.53
N ARG A 89 0.21 13.36 -15.54
CA ARG A 89 -1.22 13.67 -15.70
C ARG A 89 -2.08 12.79 -14.82
N ASP A 90 -1.78 11.48 -14.84
CA ASP A 90 -2.60 10.47 -14.19
C ASP A 90 -1.76 9.43 -13.46
N ARG A 91 -2.31 8.88 -12.39
CA ARG A 91 -1.71 7.83 -11.57
C ARG A 91 -2.80 7.09 -10.79
N LEU A 92 -2.48 5.89 -10.33
CA LEU A 92 -3.32 5.16 -9.38
C LEU A 92 -3.50 5.97 -8.10
N SER A 93 -4.70 5.95 -7.56
CA SER A 93 -4.97 6.30 -6.18
C SER A 93 -4.72 5.08 -5.32
N THR A 94 -3.94 5.20 -4.26
CA THR A 94 -3.56 4.06 -3.44
C THR A 94 -3.61 4.36 -1.96
N ILE A 95 -3.92 3.34 -1.17
CA ILE A 95 -3.76 3.34 0.27
C ILE A 95 -3.22 1.97 0.69
N ALA A 96 -2.36 1.93 1.69
CA ALA A 96 -1.94 0.68 2.30
C ALA A 96 -1.86 0.81 3.82
N VAL A 97 -2.04 -0.32 4.50
CA VAL A 97 -1.86 -0.45 5.94
C VAL A 97 -0.89 -1.58 6.18
N LEU A 98 0.14 -1.31 6.98
CA LEU A 98 1.07 -2.32 7.43
C LEU A 98 0.41 -3.15 8.53
N GLU A 99 0.29 -4.44 8.29
CA GLU A 99 0.06 -5.43 9.33
C GLU A 99 1.41 -5.86 9.89
N ASP A 100 1.70 -5.41 11.10
CA ASP A 100 2.86 -5.85 11.85
C ASP A 100 2.51 -7.15 12.58
N ALA A 101 2.85 -8.27 11.96
CA ALA A 101 2.65 -9.57 12.55
C ALA A 101 3.57 -9.72 13.77
N HIS A 102 2.97 -9.75 14.94
CA HIS A 102 3.71 -9.99 16.18
C HIS A 102 4.37 -11.36 16.16
N GLY A 103 5.69 -11.41 16.34
CA GLY A 103 6.45 -12.63 16.48
C GLY A 103 7.00 -13.21 15.16
N THR A 104 6.67 -14.47 14.86
CA THR A 104 7.28 -15.24 13.75
C THR A 104 6.61 -15.02 12.37
N GLN A 105 5.52 -14.29 12.31
CA GLN A 105 4.80 -14.06 11.08
C GLN A 105 5.47 -12.95 10.25
N ARG A 106 5.37 -13.07 8.93
CA ARG A 106 5.87 -12.05 8.00
C ARG A 106 4.94 -10.84 8.01
N LYS A 107 5.52 -9.65 7.86
CA LYS A 107 4.76 -8.42 7.69
C LYS A 107 4.01 -8.43 6.37
N HIS A 108 2.79 -7.89 6.38
CA HIS A 108 1.96 -7.73 5.20
C HIS A 108 1.60 -6.27 4.99
N LEU A 109 1.55 -5.86 3.71
CA LEU A 109 0.94 -4.61 3.29
C LEU A 109 -0.42 -4.93 2.70
N HIS A 110 -1.47 -4.52 3.38
CA HIS A 110 -2.84 -4.57 2.89
C HIS A 110 -3.18 -3.24 2.25
N GLY A 111 -3.46 -3.24 0.98
CA GLY A 111 -3.71 -2.01 0.24
C GLY A 111 -4.98 -2.03 -0.57
N ALA A 112 -5.38 -0.86 -1.03
CA ALA A 112 -6.43 -0.68 -2.01
C ALA A 112 -5.91 0.18 -3.16
N LEU A 113 -6.29 -0.20 -4.38
CA LEU A 113 -5.91 0.46 -5.63
C LEU A 113 -7.15 0.99 -6.32
N GLY A 114 -7.06 2.21 -6.80
CA GLY A 114 -8.13 2.87 -7.54
C GLY A 114 -7.61 3.78 -8.64
N HIS A 115 -8.53 4.52 -9.26
CA HIS A 115 -8.24 5.43 -10.36
C HIS A 115 -7.49 4.73 -11.50
N PHE A 116 -8.12 3.71 -12.07
CA PHE A 116 -7.63 3.05 -13.28
C PHE A 116 -8.09 3.82 -14.53
N PRO A 117 -7.34 3.72 -15.68
CA PRO A 117 -7.85 4.20 -16.96
C PRO A 117 -9.22 3.61 -17.28
N ASN A 118 -10.10 4.39 -17.92
CA ASN A 118 -11.47 3.94 -18.22
C ASN A 118 -11.51 2.67 -19.09
N ASP A 119 -10.52 2.49 -19.95
CA ASP A 119 -10.36 1.36 -20.87
C ASP A 119 -9.44 0.26 -20.31
N PHE A 120 -9.05 0.34 -19.04
CA PHE A 120 -8.14 -0.63 -18.46
C PHE A 120 -8.81 -2.00 -18.25
N ASP A 121 -8.24 -3.04 -18.86
CA ASP A 121 -8.68 -4.41 -18.65
C ASP A 121 -8.15 -4.97 -17.32
N LEU A 122 -9.01 -4.99 -16.31
CA LEU A 122 -8.67 -5.50 -14.97
C LEU A 122 -8.18 -6.95 -14.98
N ARG A 123 -8.53 -7.76 -15.99
CA ARG A 123 -8.04 -9.15 -16.11
C ARG A 123 -6.51 -9.21 -16.30
N THR A 124 -5.89 -8.12 -16.74
CA THR A 124 -4.44 -8.04 -16.91
C THR A 124 -3.71 -7.68 -15.62
N LEU A 125 -4.44 -7.18 -14.62
CA LEU A 125 -3.86 -6.65 -13.38
C LEU A 125 -3.03 -7.69 -12.61
N PRO A 126 -3.45 -8.96 -12.43
CA PRO A 126 -2.64 -9.95 -11.71
C PRO A 126 -1.23 -10.12 -12.28
N GLY A 127 -1.12 -10.13 -13.61
CA GLY A 127 0.16 -10.20 -14.29
C GLY A 127 1.05 -8.97 -14.06
N LEU A 128 0.44 -7.79 -14.01
CA LEU A 128 1.15 -6.52 -13.75
C LEU A 128 1.59 -6.42 -12.29
N VAL A 129 0.74 -6.82 -11.36
CA VAL A 129 1.05 -6.88 -9.91
C VAL A 129 2.21 -7.83 -9.67
N LYS A 130 2.15 -9.06 -10.23
CA LYS A 130 3.22 -10.04 -10.11
C LYS A 130 4.55 -9.49 -10.63
N ARG A 131 4.55 -8.84 -11.78
CA ARG A 131 5.76 -8.23 -12.37
C ARG A 131 6.30 -7.11 -11.50
N ALA A 132 5.44 -6.19 -11.05
CA ALA A 132 5.83 -5.10 -10.17
C ALA A 132 6.42 -5.60 -8.84
N ALA A 133 5.82 -6.64 -8.25
CA ALA A 133 6.33 -7.29 -7.03
C ALA A 133 7.71 -7.94 -7.26
N GLN A 134 7.90 -8.64 -8.38
CA GLN A 134 9.20 -9.26 -8.73
C GLN A 134 10.32 -8.24 -8.92
N GLU A 135 9.99 -7.01 -9.34
CA GLU A 135 10.96 -5.91 -9.47
C GLU A 135 11.25 -5.19 -8.14
N CYS A 136 10.60 -5.59 -7.04
CA CYS A 136 10.85 -5.11 -5.68
C CYS A 136 11.42 -6.24 -4.83
N TYR A 137 12.71 -6.18 -4.52
CA TYR A 137 13.44 -7.28 -3.85
C TYR A 137 12.86 -7.64 -2.49
N GLU A 138 12.23 -6.69 -1.82
CA GLU A 138 11.66 -6.81 -0.49
C GLU A 138 10.30 -7.52 -0.48
N ILE A 139 9.64 -7.58 -1.63
CA ILE A 139 8.32 -8.21 -1.75
C ILE A 139 8.52 -9.69 -2.09
N ASP A 140 7.79 -10.56 -1.37
CA ASP A 140 7.65 -11.96 -1.76
C ASP A 140 6.73 -12.05 -2.98
N VAL A 141 6.97 -13.06 -3.84
CA VAL A 141 6.09 -13.32 -5.00
C VAL A 141 4.69 -13.79 -4.59
N GLN A 142 4.47 -14.12 -3.34
CA GLN A 142 3.14 -14.41 -2.81
C GLN A 142 2.38 -13.10 -2.59
N HIS A 143 1.44 -12.84 -3.45
CA HIS A 143 0.53 -11.72 -3.37
C HIS A 143 -0.89 -12.20 -3.65
N ARG A 144 -1.87 -11.47 -3.16
CA ARG A 144 -3.28 -11.75 -3.39
C ARG A 144 -3.97 -10.48 -3.84
N GLU A 145 -4.78 -10.57 -4.87
CA GLU A 145 -5.71 -9.53 -5.31
C GLU A 145 -7.15 -10.00 -5.08
N ASP A 146 -8.02 -9.07 -4.73
CA ASP A 146 -9.44 -9.31 -4.52
C ASP A 146 -10.24 -8.04 -4.84
N ILE A 147 -11.55 -8.13 -4.81
CA ILE A 147 -12.42 -6.96 -4.91
C ILE A 147 -12.32 -6.16 -3.61
N CYS A 148 -12.06 -4.87 -3.73
CA CYS A 148 -12.08 -3.97 -2.59
C CYS A 148 -13.53 -3.60 -2.27
N ASP A 149 -14.00 -4.03 -1.13
CA ASP A 149 -15.33 -3.72 -0.60
C ASP A 149 -15.25 -3.06 0.79
N ARG A 150 -16.40 -2.81 1.38
CA ARG A 150 -16.46 -2.26 2.73
C ARG A 150 -15.80 -3.17 3.77
N GLY A 151 -15.99 -4.49 3.65
CA GLY A 151 -15.39 -5.47 4.54
C GLY A 151 -13.86 -5.44 4.49
N TRP A 152 -13.27 -5.18 3.31
CA TRP A 152 -11.84 -4.99 3.17
C TRP A 152 -11.34 -3.78 3.97
N PHE A 153 -12.03 -2.64 3.89
CA PHE A 153 -11.64 -1.46 4.68
C PHE A 153 -11.83 -1.67 6.18
N GLU A 154 -12.87 -2.38 6.59
CA GLU A 154 -13.06 -2.78 7.99
C GLU A 154 -11.92 -3.69 8.46
N TYR A 155 -11.50 -4.64 7.63
CA TYR A 155 -10.38 -5.55 7.91
C TYR A 155 -9.06 -4.79 8.07
N ILE A 156 -8.65 -3.99 7.09
CA ILE A 156 -7.37 -3.27 7.16
C ILE A 156 -7.32 -2.26 8.31
N THR A 157 -8.46 -1.69 8.71
CA THR A 157 -8.50 -0.78 9.87
C THR A 157 -8.30 -1.48 11.20
N MET A 158 -8.44 -2.81 11.28
CA MET A 158 -8.08 -3.55 12.50
C MET A 158 -6.59 -3.44 12.80
N HIS A 159 -5.76 -3.28 11.78
CA HIS A 159 -4.30 -3.18 11.87
C HIS A 159 -3.81 -1.73 12.08
N VAL A 160 -4.70 -0.74 11.97
CA VAL A 160 -4.33 0.66 12.27
C VAL A 160 -4.09 0.82 13.76
N ASP A 161 -2.97 1.43 14.13
CA ASP A 161 -2.65 1.74 15.52
C ASP A 161 -3.70 2.70 16.10
N ARG A 162 -4.08 2.48 17.36
CA ARG A 162 -5.03 3.34 18.06
C ARG A 162 -4.48 4.73 18.34
N ARG A 163 -3.17 4.84 18.49
CA ARG A 163 -2.49 6.07 18.93
C ARG A 163 -1.90 6.89 17.80
N ASN A 164 -1.63 6.24 16.66
CA ASN A 164 -1.05 6.91 15.50
C ASN A 164 -1.52 6.26 14.20
N THR A 165 -1.19 6.88 13.08
CA THR A 165 -1.45 6.38 11.73
C THR A 165 -0.16 6.10 10.96
N ASP A 166 0.94 5.85 11.68
CA ASP A 166 2.26 5.71 11.06
C ASP A 166 2.36 4.44 10.20
N ASN A 167 1.48 3.47 10.45
CA ASN A 167 1.35 2.27 9.63
C ASN A 167 0.39 2.42 8.44
N VAL A 168 -0.19 3.61 8.21
CA VAL A 168 -1.07 3.91 7.05
C VAL A 168 -0.28 4.70 6.02
N ILE A 169 -0.17 4.15 4.82
CA ILE A 169 0.58 4.72 3.70
C ILE A 169 -0.41 5.23 2.67
N TRP A 170 -0.28 6.52 2.32
CA TRP A 170 -1.12 7.20 1.35
C TRP A 170 -0.32 7.47 0.06
N GLY A 171 -0.93 7.23 -1.12
CA GLY A 171 -0.28 7.42 -2.40
C GLY A 171 -1.18 7.95 -3.51
#